data_2c5c5be6e71d616c01fe178e23b66a32
#
_entry.id   2c5c5be6e71d616c01fe178e23b66a32
#
_cell.length_a   1.000
_cell.length_b   1.000
_cell.length_c   1.000
_cell.angle_alpha   90.00
_cell.angle_beta   90.00
_cell.angle_gamma   90.00
#
_symmetry.space_group_name_H-M   'P 1'
#
loop_
_entity.id
_entity.type
_entity.pdbx_description
1 polymer ?
#
loop_
_entity_poly.entity_id
_entity_poly.type
_entity_poly.pdbx_seq_one_letter_code
_entity_poly.pdbx_strand_id
1 'polypeptide(L)'
;MTAEVAEVKKTLSDGPDWTFDMLAQYETEIDRIAKEYKLDIYPNQIEVITAEQMMDAYASIGMPINYTHWSFGKKFIQNEQQYRRGQMGLAYEIVINSNPCIAYLMEENTITMQALVMAHACFGHNSFFKGNYLFQTWTDASSIIDYLVFAKNYIAKCEQKYGYEEVEQTLDSCHALMNFGVDRYKRPQKLSLQEEKSRQKQRAKYLQSQVNELWRTLPDSKEKNQPKAMRFPAEPQENLLYFIEKNAPLLEPWQREIVRIVRKVSQYFYPQKQTQVMNEGWA
;
A
#
# COMPACT_ATOMS: atom_id res chain seq x y z
N MET A 1 39.88 -42.65 8.11
CA MET A 1 38.79 -41.84 7.62
C MET A 1 37.63 -42.01 8.59
N THR A 2 37.59 -41.18 9.59
CA THR A 2 36.54 -41.15 10.60
C THR A 2 35.41 -40.23 10.01
N ALA A 3 34.27 -40.85 9.71
CA ALA A 3 33.06 -40.11 9.34
C ALA A 3 32.63 -39.31 10.55
N GLU A 4 32.69 -37.98 10.46
CA GLU A 4 32.04 -37.08 11.37
C GLU A 4 30.53 -37.35 11.25
N VAL A 5 29.97 -37.96 12.30
CA VAL A 5 28.51 -38.08 12.44
C VAL A 5 28.00 -36.66 12.67
N ALA A 6 27.36 -36.10 11.66
CA ALA A 6 26.68 -34.82 11.81
C ALA A 6 25.71 -34.92 13.02
N GLU A 7 25.97 -34.13 14.03
CA GLU A 7 25.09 -34.00 15.18
C GLU A 7 23.71 -33.60 14.68
N VAL A 8 22.75 -34.50 14.76
CA VAL A 8 21.36 -34.20 14.42
C VAL A 8 20.89 -33.14 15.41
N LYS A 9 20.82 -31.89 14.97
CA LYS A 9 20.29 -30.79 15.77
C LYS A 9 18.89 -31.21 16.23
N LYS A 10 18.74 -31.29 17.55
CA LYS A 10 17.48 -31.64 18.19
C LYS A 10 16.42 -30.65 17.76
N THR A 11 15.30 -31.14 17.25
CA THR A 11 14.13 -30.29 16.91
C THR A 11 13.64 -29.60 18.19
N LEU A 12 13.17 -28.33 18.05
CA LEU A 12 12.65 -27.56 19.18
C LEU A 12 11.29 -28.08 19.68
N SER A 13 10.60 -28.90 18.85
CA SER A 13 9.33 -29.53 19.20
C SER A 13 9.25 -30.96 18.69
N ASP A 14 8.52 -31.82 19.41
CA ASP A 14 8.32 -33.23 19.07
C ASP A 14 6.90 -33.50 18.47
N GLY A 15 6.02 -32.49 18.34
CA GLY A 15 4.64 -32.63 17.87
C GLY A 15 4.13 -31.43 17.07
N PRO A 16 2.87 -31.46 16.63
CA PRO A 16 2.26 -30.39 15.85
C PRO A 16 1.80 -29.20 16.69
N ASP A 17 1.56 -29.43 17.98
CA ASP A 17 1.02 -28.43 18.88
C ASP A 17 2.09 -27.39 19.28
N TRP A 18 1.65 -26.19 19.60
CA TRP A 18 2.52 -25.10 19.98
C TRP A 18 2.04 -24.36 21.24
N THR A 19 2.97 -23.68 21.88
CA THR A 19 2.72 -22.75 22.99
C THR A 19 3.38 -21.41 22.69
N PHE A 20 2.98 -20.35 23.37
CA PHE A 20 3.62 -19.04 23.20
C PHE A 20 5.11 -19.06 23.54
N ASP A 21 5.51 -19.86 24.55
CA ASP A 21 6.92 -20.02 24.89
C ASP A 21 7.73 -20.69 23.76
N MET A 22 7.13 -21.67 23.08
CA MET A 22 7.73 -22.30 21.91
C MET A 22 7.85 -21.30 20.75
N LEU A 23 6.80 -20.49 20.48
CA LEU A 23 6.85 -19.45 19.45
C LEU A 23 7.97 -18.44 19.74
N ALA A 24 8.13 -18.00 20.97
CA ALA A 24 9.20 -17.09 21.37
C ALA A 24 10.60 -17.71 21.19
N GLN A 25 10.75 -19.02 21.42
CA GLN A 25 12.01 -19.73 21.14
C GLN A 25 12.31 -19.79 19.65
N TYR A 26 11.32 -20.14 18.81
CA TYR A 26 11.47 -20.12 17.35
C TYR A 26 11.80 -18.72 16.82
N GLU A 27 11.10 -17.70 17.29
CA GLU A 27 11.40 -16.31 16.93
C GLU A 27 12.86 -15.94 17.24
N THR A 28 13.34 -16.31 18.44
CA THR A 28 14.73 -16.04 18.85
C THR A 28 15.74 -16.72 17.95
N GLU A 29 15.50 -17.99 17.58
CA GLU A 29 16.41 -18.73 16.70
C GLU A 29 16.37 -18.22 15.25
N ILE A 30 15.19 -17.85 14.74
CA ILE A 30 15.03 -17.26 13.41
C ILE A 30 15.72 -15.88 13.37
N ASP A 31 15.53 -15.05 14.40
CA ASP A 31 16.20 -13.74 14.51
C ASP A 31 17.74 -13.89 14.52
N ARG A 32 18.28 -14.88 15.22
CA ARG A 32 19.70 -15.17 15.21
C ARG A 32 20.19 -15.50 13.79
N ILE A 33 19.46 -16.37 13.07
CA ILE A 33 19.79 -16.74 11.69
C ILE A 33 19.66 -15.52 10.76
N ALA A 34 18.57 -14.76 10.88
CA ALA A 34 18.36 -13.55 10.09
C ALA A 34 19.49 -12.54 10.22
N LYS A 35 20.05 -12.38 11.44
CA LYS A 35 21.23 -11.54 11.70
C LYS A 35 22.49 -12.09 11.02
N GLU A 36 22.68 -13.40 10.97
CA GLU A 36 23.79 -14.02 10.22
C GLU A 36 23.68 -13.71 8.70
N TYR A 37 22.45 -13.73 8.14
CA TYR A 37 22.19 -13.32 6.77
C TYR A 37 22.15 -11.79 6.56
N LYS A 38 22.33 -11.00 7.64
CA LYS A 38 22.31 -9.53 7.63
C LYS A 38 21.00 -8.94 7.09
N LEU A 39 19.88 -9.57 7.40
CA LEU A 39 18.56 -9.01 7.09
C LEU A 39 18.31 -7.78 7.96
N ASP A 40 17.97 -6.67 7.32
CA ASP A 40 17.59 -5.42 8.00
C ASP A 40 16.07 -5.35 8.11
N ILE A 41 15.54 -5.45 9.33
CA ILE A 41 14.10 -5.54 9.61
C ILE A 41 13.65 -4.44 10.57
N TYR A 42 12.36 -4.12 10.55
CA TYR A 42 11.71 -3.42 11.66
C TYR A 42 11.52 -4.36 12.84
N PRO A 43 11.41 -3.86 14.09
CA PRO A 43 10.98 -4.69 15.21
C PRO A 43 9.65 -5.39 14.87
N ASN A 44 9.55 -6.67 15.22
CA ASN A 44 8.34 -7.44 14.97
C ASN A 44 7.31 -7.28 16.10
N GLN A 45 6.03 -7.26 15.73
CA GLN A 45 4.90 -7.43 16.63
C GLN A 45 4.07 -8.59 16.10
N ILE A 46 4.17 -9.74 16.77
CA ILE A 46 3.49 -10.96 16.36
C ILE A 46 2.18 -11.09 17.13
N GLU A 47 1.09 -11.28 16.41
CA GLU A 47 -0.23 -11.49 16.98
C GLU A 47 -0.82 -12.78 16.41
N VAL A 48 -1.29 -13.67 17.31
CA VAL A 48 -1.97 -14.90 16.92
C VAL A 48 -3.47 -14.63 16.91
N ILE A 49 -4.13 -14.88 15.78
CA ILE A 49 -5.54 -14.58 15.54
C ILE A 49 -6.29 -15.80 15.02
N THR A 50 -7.62 -15.81 15.24
CA THR A 50 -8.49 -16.86 14.74
C THR A 50 -8.74 -16.75 13.24
N ALA A 51 -9.24 -17.82 12.62
CA ALA A 51 -9.65 -17.80 11.21
C ALA A 51 -10.71 -16.73 10.91
N GLU A 52 -11.64 -16.44 11.82
CA GLU A 52 -12.63 -15.37 11.66
C GLU A 52 -11.98 -13.99 11.64
N GLN A 53 -11.06 -13.73 12.57
CA GLN A 53 -10.29 -12.47 12.62
C GLN A 53 -9.41 -12.30 11.38
N MET A 54 -8.83 -13.40 10.89
CA MET A 54 -8.06 -13.41 9.65
C MET A 54 -8.95 -13.03 8.45
N MET A 55 -10.16 -13.57 8.35
CA MET A 55 -11.13 -13.19 7.30
C MET A 55 -11.55 -11.73 7.38
N ASP A 56 -11.74 -11.20 8.59
CA ASP A 56 -12.06 -9.78 8.79
C ASP A 56 -10.91 -8.89 8.34
N ALA A 57 -9.68 -9.24 8.71
CA ALA A 57 -8.50 -8.53 8.24
C ALA A 57 -8.38 -8.53 6.71
N TYR A 58 -8.64 -9.65 6.05
CA TYR A 58 -8.70 -9.71 4.58
C TYR A 58 -9.78 -8.81 3.98
N ALA A 59 -10.95 -8.78 4.59
CA ALA A 59 -12.04 -7.93 4.12
C ALA A 59 -11.71 -6.45 4.25
N SER A 60 -10.93 -6.09 5.28
CA SER A 60 -10.47 -4.73 5.60
C SER A 60 -9.14 -4.35 4.92
N ILE A 61 -8.79 -5.02 3.81
CA ILE A 61 -7.56 -4.76 3.03
C ILE A 61 -6.28 -5.10 3.83
N GLY A 62 -6.35 -6.04 4.76
CA GLY A 62 -5.20 -6.47 5.57
C GLY A 62 -4.75 -5.48 6.64
N MET A 63 -5.56 -4.46 6.96
CA MET A 63 -5.19 -3.46 7.96
C MET A 63 -5.88 -3.72 9.30
N PRO A 64 -5.17 -3.58 10.43
CA PRO A 64 -5.72 -3.83 11.78
C PRO A 64 -6.76 -2.78 12.17
N ILE A 65 -6.65 -1.59 11.61
CA ILE A 65 -7.54 -0.47 11.82
C ILE A 65 -7.88 0.13 10.46
N ASN A 66 -9.17 0.29 10.19
CA ASN A 66 -9.64 0.98 9.01
C ASN A 66 -10.93 1.73 9.33
N TYR A 67 -11.30 2.69 8.49
CA TYR A 67 -12.63 3.28 8.52
C TYR A 67 -13.67 2.28 8.03
N THR A 68 -14.92 2.46 8.43
CA THR A 68 -16.03 1.61 8.00
C THR A 68 -16.44 1.93 6.56
N HIS A 69 -16.75 0.88 5.79
CA HIS A 69 -17.31 1.00 4.46
C HIS A 69 -18.10 -0.26 4.11
N TRP A 70 -19.28 -0.12 3.48
CA TRP A 70 -20.15 -1.26 3.15
C TRP A 70 -19.45 -2.35 2.32
N SER A 71 -18.52 -1.98 1.46
CA SER A 71 -17.80 -2.94 0.62
C SER A 71 -16.94 -3.94 1.40
N PHE A 72 -16.47 -3.56 2.59
CA PHE A 72 -15.70 -4.45 3.46
C PHE A 72 -16.58 -5.55 4.03
N GLY A 73 -17.77 -5.21 4.54
CA GLY A 73 -18.75 -6.20 4.99
C GLY A 73 -19.22 -7.13 3.88
N LYS A 74 -19.47 -6.61 2.68
CA LYS A 74 -19.80 -7.42 1.51
C LYS A 74 -18.67 -8.40 1.18
N LYS A 75 -17.42 -7.94 1.20
CA LYS A 75 -16.25 -8.77 0.94
C LYS A 75 -16.06 -9.85 2.00
N PHE A 76 -16.29 -9.52 3.28
CA PHE A 76 -16.28 -10.49 4.38
C PHE A 76 -17.25 -11.63 4.12
N ILE A 77 -18.53 -11.34 3.84
CA ILE A 77 -19.56 -12.34 3.56
C ILE A 77 -19.17 -13.20 2.35
N GLN A 78 -18.62 -12.61 1.30
CA GLN A 78 -18.15 -13.35 0.12
C GLN A 78 -17.01 -14.30 0.47
N ASN A 79 -16.01 -13.83 1.20
CA ASN A 79 -14.87 -14.63 1.64
C ASN A 79 -15.31 -15.78 2.54
N GLU A 80 -16.20 -15.52 3.51
CA GLU A 80 -16.76 -16.52 4.40
C GLU A 80 -17.51 -17.62 3.64
N GLN A 81 -18.34 -17.25 2.66
CA GLN A 81 -19.05 -18.21 1.83
C GLN A 81 -18.10 -19.07 0.98
N GLN A 82 -17.04 -18.47 0.42
CA GLN A 82 -16.04 -19.20 -0.36
C GLN A 82 -15.22 -20.14 0.51
N TYR A 83 -14.84 -19.69 1.71
CA TYR A 83 -14.13 -20.50 2.69
C TYR A 83 -14.95 -21.71 3.12
N ARG A 84 -16.22 -21.51 3.53
CA ARG A 84 -17.14 -22.59 3.92
C ARG A 84 -17.39 -23.62 2.79
N ARG A 85 -17.29 -23.20 1.53
CA ARG A 85 -17.43 -24.08 0.35
C ARG A 85 -16.11 -24.75 -0.06
N GLY A 86 -15.01 -24.50 0.62
CA GLY A 86 -13.68 -24.98 0.27
C GLY A 86 -13.14 -24.42 -1.04
N GLN A 87 -13.69 -23.30 -1.51
CA GLN A 87 -13.26 -22.61 -2.74
C GLN A 87 -12.15 -21.59 -2.50
N MET A 88 -11.90 -21.25 -1.25
CA MET A 88 -10.86 -20.31 -0.82
C MET A 88 -10.15 -20.90 0.39
N GLY A 89 -8.82 -21.00 0.32
CA GLY A 89 -7.99 -21.19 1.50
C GLY A 89 -7.75 -19.85 2.19
N LEU A 90 -7.61 -19.85 3.51
CA LEU A 90 -7.07 -18.69 4.22
C LEU A 90 -5.55 -18.71 4.03
N ALA A 91 -4.94 -17.54 3.86
CA ALA A 91 -3.51 -17.46 4.04
C ALA A 91 -3.19 -17.69 5.53
N TYR A 92 -2.04 -18.25 5.77
CA TYR A 92 -1.60 -18.59 7.11
C TYR A 92 -1.08 -17.37 7.88
N GLU A 93 -1.01 -16.21 7.20
CA GLU A 93 -0.42 -14.97 7.70
C GLU A 93 -0.97 -13.71 7.02
N ILE A 94 -0.88 -12.60 7.70
CA ILE A 94 -0.96 -11.24 7.14
C ILE A 94 0.18 -10.42 7.71
N VAL A 95 0.91 -9.72 6.86
CA VAL A 95 2.02 -8.85 7.27
C VAL A 95 1.76 -7.41 6.89
N ILE A 96 1.95 -6.52 7.83
CA ILE A 96 1.70 -5.09 7.66
C ILE A 96 3.03 -4.33 7.68
N ASN A 97 3.30 -3.58 6.62
CA ASN A 97 4.45 -2.69 6.53
C ASN A 97 4.30 -1.51 7.51
N SER A 98 4.57 -1.76 8.76
CA SER A 98 4.54 -0.77 9.85
C SER A 98 5.82 -0.84 10.68
N ASN A 99 6.01 0.09 11.58
CA ASN A 99 7.10 0.06 12.54
C ASN A 99 6.52 0.28 13.96
N PRO A 100 6.43 -0.80 14.79
CA PRO A 100 6.85 -2.18 14.51
C PRO A 100 6.09 -2.84 13.37
N CYS A 101 6.72 -3.82 12.69
CA CYS A 101 6.07 -4.62 11.66
C CYS A 101 5.09 -5.59 12.32
N ILE A 102 3.80 -5.49 11.97
CA ILE A 102 2.76 -6.34 12.57
C ILE A 102 2.57 -7.57 11.69
N ALA A 103 2.67 -8.74 12.29
CA ALA A 103 2.42 -10.02 11.65
C ALA A 103 1.29 -10.77 12.37
N TYR A 104 0.22 -11.06 11.64
CA TYR A 104 -0.86 -11.92 12.12
C TYR A 104 -0.58 -13.36 11.71
N LEU A 105 -0.55 -14.25 12.68
CA LEU A 105 -0.41 -15.69 12.50
C LEU A 105 -1.74 -16.36 12.85
N MET A 106 -2.15 -17.38 12.07
CA MET A 106 -3.39 -18.09 12.34
C MET A 106 -3.20 -19.12 13.45
N GLU A 107 -4.10 -19.18 14.45
CA GLU A 107 -3.95 -20.07 15.60
C GLU A 107 -4.03 -21.55 15.24
N GLU A 108 -4.73 -21.90 14.17
CA GLU A 108 -4.89 -23.28 13.68
C GLU A 108 -3.62 -23.82 12.97
N ASN A 109 -2.59 -23.00 12.78
CA ASN A 109 -1.33 -23.47 12.21
C ASN A 109 -0.63 -24.44 13.15
N THR A 110 -0.03 -25.50 12.61
CA THR A 110 0.89 -26.35 13.37
C THR A 110 2.18 -25.61 13.71
N ILE A 111 2.94 -26.09 14.71
CA ILE A 111 4.21 -25.44 15.08
C ILE A 111 5.19 -25.31 13.90
N THR A 112 5.25 -26.32 13.03
CA THR A 112 6.09 -26.25 11.83
C THR A 112 5.62 -25.15 10.89
N MET A 113 4.30 -25.02 10.71
CA MET A 113 3.72 -23.93 9.90
C MET A 113 3.94 -22.58 10.57
N GLN A 114 3.76 -22.48 11.90
CA GLN A 114 4.04 -21.24 12.63
C GLN A 114 5.50 -20.79 12.45
N ALA A 115 6.45 -21.72 12.56
CA ALA A 115 7.87 -21.40 12.37
C ALA A 115 8.17 -20.93 10.94
N LEU A 116 7.60 -21.62 9.92
CA LEU A 116 7.77 -21.25 8.51
C LEU A 116 7.17 -19.87 8.23
N VAL A 117 5.93 -19.67 8.65
CA VAL A 117 5.21 -18.40 8.46
C VAL A 117 5.89 -17.25 9.20
N MET A 118 6.38 -17.49 10.41
CA MET A 118 7.13 -16.50 11.18
C MET A 118 8.41 -16.07 10.44
N ALA A 119 9.18 -17.04 9.91
CA ALA A 119 10.38 -16.72 9.13
C ALA A 119 10.03 -15.91 7.87
N HIS A 120 9.00 -16.34 7.16
CA HIS A 120 8.51 -15.70 5.93
C HIS A 120 7.98 -14.28 6.21
N ALA A 121 7.06 -14.12 7.16
CA ALA A 121 6.41 -12.86 7.48
C ALA A 121 7.33 -11.87 8.18
N CYS A 122 7.85 -12.28 9.35
CA CYS A 122 8.53 -11.37 10.27
C CYS A 122 9.96 -11.03 9.81
N PHE A 123 10.56 -11.86 8.97
CA PHE A 123 11.94 -11.67 8.52
C PHE A 123 12.02 -11.50 7.00
N GLY A 124 11.33 -12.31 6.22
CA GLY A 124 11.31 -12.20 4.77
C GLY A 124 10.61 -10.93 4.30
N HIS A 125 9.31 -10.84 4.46
CA HIS A 125 8.52 -9.67 4.04
C HIS A 125 8.95 -8.39 4.75
N ASN A 126 9.24 -8.45 6.05
CA ASN A 126 9.68 -7.29 6.82
C ASN A 126 10.97 -6.68 6.25
N SER A 127 11.98 -7.52 5.95
CA SER A 127 13.24 -7.06 5.36
C SER A 127 13.03 -6.49 3.95
N PHE A 128 12.11 -7.06 3.17
CA PHE A 128 11.75 -6.52 1.87
C PHE A 128 11.12 -5.13 1.99
N PHE A 129 10.17 -4.95 2.90
CA PHE A 129 9.53 -3.64 3.12
C PHE A 129 10.54 -2.58 3.51
N LYS A 130 11.43 -2.89 4.44
CA LYS A 130 12.44 -1.95 4.93
C LYS A 130 13.53 -1.66 3.90
N GLY A 131 13.95 -2.67 3.12
CA GLY A 131 15.03 -2.56 2.15
C GLY A 131 14.63 -2.02 0.78
N ASN A 132 13.35 -2.17 0.37
CA ASN A 132 12.91 -1.82 -0.96
C ASN A 132 12.69 -0.31 -1.14
N TYR A 133 13.30 0.29 -2.17
CA TYR A 133 13.24 1.75 -2.41
C TYR A 133 11.82 2.27 -2.71
N LEU A 134 10.92 1.47 -3.28
CA LEU A 134 9.54 1.89 -3.54
C LEU A 134 8.77 2.06 -2.23
N PHE A 135 8.96 1.15 -1.28
CA PHE A 135 8.38 1.29 0.05
C PHE A 135 8.93 2.51 0.77
N GLN A 136 10.25 2.72 0.75
CA GLN A 136 10.87 3.90 1.35
C GLN A 136 10.43 5.21 0.70
N THR A 137 10.10 5.20 -0.61
CA THR A 137 9.67 6.41 -1.33
C THR A 137 8.20 6.74 -1.09
N TRP A 138 7.33 5.73 -1.00
CA TRP A 138 5.89 5.90 -1.08
C TRP A 138 5.13 5.55 0.19
N THR A 139 5.77 4.88 1.14
CA THR A 139 5.16 4.51 2.42
C THR A 139 5.93 5.12 3.59
N ASP A 140 5.21 5.33 4.69
CA ASP A 140 5.79 5.69 5.97
C ASP A 140 5.33 4.66 7.00
N ALA A 141 6.17 3.65 7.22
CA ALA A 141 5.89 2.55 8.13
C ALA A 141 5.66 3.02 9.57
N SER A 142 6.32 4.10 9.98
CA SER A 142 6.23 4.60 11.36
C SER A 142 4.93 5.34 11.66
N SER A 143 4.28 5.92 10.65
CA SER A 143 3.09 6.76 10.85
C SER A 143 1.79 6.15 10.36
N ILE A 144 1.84 5.01 9.65
CA ILE A 144 0.64 4.47 8.98
C ILE A 144 -0.47 4.10 9.97
N ILE A 145 -0.15 3.48 11.08
CA ILE A 145 -1.15 3.06 12.07
C ILE A 145 -1.84 4.28 12.69
N ASP A 146 -1.08 5.27 13.12
CA ASP A 146 -1.63 6.53 13.65
C ASP A 146 -2.49 7.25 12.61
N TYR A 147 -2.05 7.22 11.35
CA TYR A 147 -2.81 7.81 10.27
C TYR A 147 -4.15 7.10 10.03
N LEU A 148 -4.21 5.78 10.14
CA LEU A 148 -5.46 5.01 10.03
C LEU A 148 -6.40 5.27 11.22
N VAL A 149 -5.86 5.39 12.43
CA VAL A 149 -6.64 5.83 13.60
C VAL A 149 -7.25 7.21 13.38
N PHE A 150 -6.44 8.15 12.88
CA PHE A 150 -6.93 9.47 12.50
C PHE A 150 -8.05 9.37 11.44
N ALA A 151 -7.83 8.62 10.36
CA ALA A 151 -8.79 8.46 9.27
C ALA A 151 -10.13 7.91 9.77
N LYS A 152 -10.09 6.83 10.56
CA LYS A 152 -11.28 6.22 11.19
C LYS A 152 -12.06 7.24 12.02
N ASN A 153 -11.36 7.94 12.91
CA ASN A 153 -11.99 8.92 13.79
C ASN A 153 -12.53 10.13 13.02
N TYR A 154 -11.85 10.56 11.97
CA TYR A 154 -12.29 11.67 11.16
C TYR A 154 -13.56 11.34 10.38
N ILE A 155 -13.60 10.17 9.72
CA ILE A 155 -14.76 9.71 8.96
C ILE A 155 -15.96 9.52 9.88
N ALA A 156 -15.80 8.87 11.04
CA ALA A 156 -16.86 8.73 12.04
C ALA A 156 -17.43 10.09 12.52
N LYS A 157 -16.59 11.09 12.68
CA LYS A 157 -17.06 12.47 13.00
C LYS A 157 -17.82 13.10 11.84
N CYS A 158 -17.40 12.83 10.60
CA CYS A 158 -18.12 13.31 9.43
C CYS A 158 -19.50 12.64 9.32
N GLU A 159 -19.61 11.34 9.55
CA GLU A 159 -20.88 10.60 9.58
C GLU A 159 -21.86 11.18 10.61
N GLN A 160 -21.36 11.49 11.81
CA GLN A 160 -22.18 12.11 12.86
C GLN A 160 -22.65 13.52 12.49
N LYS A 161 -21.83 14.29 11.78
CA LYS A 161 -22.10 15.70 11.49
C LYS A 161 -22.89 15.92 10.20
N TYR A 162 -22.58 15.16 9.16
CA TYR A 162 -23.12 15.36 7.80
C TYR A 162 -24.09 14.27 7.37
N GLY A 163 -24.20 13.19 8.14
CA GLY A 163 -25.00 12.02 7.84
C GLY A 163 -24.21 10.92 7.17
N TYR A 164 -24.61 9.69 7.45
CA TYR A 164 -23.95 8.46 6.94
C TYR A 164 -23.98 8.40 5.40
N GLU A 165 -25.15 8.68 4.80
CA GLU A 165 -25.37 8.56 3.36
C GLU A 165 -24.48 9.49 2.53
N GLU A 166 -24.33 10.75 2.96
CA GLU A 166 -23.48 11.74 2.28
C GLU A 166 -21.99 11.38 2.34
N VAL A 167 -21.55 10.86 3.48
CA VAL A 167 -20.16 10.43 3.68
C VAL A 167 -19.88 9.18 2.85
N GLU A 168 -20.79 8.20 2.86
CA GLU A 168 -20.69 6.97 2.09
C GLU A 168 -20.64 7.23 0.59
N GLN A 169 -21.48 8.12 0.06
CA GLN A 169 -21.45 8.52 -1.33
C GLN A 169 -20.11 9.15 -1.74
N THR A 170 -19.53 9.94 -0.83
CA THR A 170 -18.20 10.53 -1.05
C THR A 170 -17.11 9.46 -1.06
N LEU A 171 -17.17 8.51 -0.11
CA LEU A 171 -16.24 7.37 -0.04
C LEU A 171 -16.35 6.47 -1.27
N ASP A 172 -17.56 6.12 -1.72
CA ASP A 172 -17.79 5.33 -2.92
C ASP A 172 -17.16 5.96 -4.15
N SER A 173 -17.34 7.27 -4.31
CA SER A 173 -16.75 8.03 -5.41
C SER A 173 -15.22 8.00 -5.36
N CYS A 174 -14.63 8.11 -4.17
CA CYS A 174 -13.20 8.02 -3.97
C CYS A 174 -12.67 6.60 -4.23
N HIS A 175 -13.35 5.57 -3.75
CA HIS A 175 -12.98 4.16 -3.94
C HIS A 175 -13.04 3.77 -5.43
N ALA A 176 -14.00 4.26 -6.18
CA ALA A 176 -14.06 4.05 -7.63
C ALA A 176 -12.82 4.59 -8.36
N LEU A 177 -12.15 5.61 -7.81
CA LEU A 177 -10.96 6.25 -8.37
C LEU A 177 -9.64 5.81 -7.71
N MET A 178 -9.66 4.92 -6.73
CA MET A 178 -8.46 4.52 -5.96
C MET A 178 -7.29 4.08 -6.86
N ASN A 179 -7.56 3.30 -7.91
CA ASN A 179 -6.53 2.81 -8.82
C ASN A 179 -5.85 3.93 -9.62
N PHE A 180 -6.48 5.08 -9.72
CA PHE A 180 -5.97 6.29 -10.39
C PHE A 180 -5.56 7.37 -9.36
N GLY A 181 -5.55 7.02 -8.09
CA GLY A 181 -5.23 7.90 -6.96
C GLY A 181 -3.78 7.82 -6.47
N VAL A 182 -2.88 7.26 -7.28
CA VAL A 182 -1.49 7.02 -6.90
C VAL A 182 -0.51 7.80 -7.78
N ASP A 183 0.60 8.20 -7.18
CA ASP A 183 1.75 8.75 -7.90
C ASP A 183 2.71 7.61 -8.23
N ARG A 184 2.98 7.35 -9.50
CA ARG A 184 3.94 6.34 -9.96
C ARG A 184 5.37 6.85 -9.92
N TYR A 185 5.53 8.15 -10.08
CA TYR A 185 6.82 8.82 -10.06
C TYR A 185 6.83 9.93 -9.04
N LYS A 186 8.00 10.17 -8.42
CA LYS A 186 8.18 11.30 -7.51
C LYS A 186 7.88 12.60 -8.25
N ARG A 187 6.93 13.37 -7.74
CA ARG A 187 6.57 14.65 -8.36
C ARG A 187 7.74 15.60 -8.32
N PRO A 188 8.05 16.25 -9.45
CA PRO A 188 8.99 17.36 -9.44
C PRO A 188 8.45 18.50 -8.56
N GLN A 189 9.34 19.30 -8.01
CA GLN A 189 8.94 20.51 -7.29
C GLN A 189 8.03 21.36 -8.18
N LYS A 190 6.98 21.91 -7.59
CA LYS A 190 6.09 22.83 -8.32
C LYS A 190 6.90 24.05 -8.72
N LEU A 191 6.97 24.27 -10.02
CA LEU A 191 7.53 25.50 -10.57
C LEU A 191 6.59 26.67 -10.31
N SER A 192 7.14 27.86 -10.21
CA SER A 192 6.33 29.08 -10.22
C SER A 192 5.63 29.24 -11.57
N LEU A 193 4.53 29.99 -11.64
CA LEU A 193 3.82 30.26 -12.91
C LEU A 193 4.74 30.86 -13.98
N GLN A 194 5.73 31.63 -13.61
CA GLN A 194 6.70 32.23 -14.54
C GLN A 194 7.68 31.20 -15.09
N GLU A 195 8.19 30.34 -14.23
CA GLU A 195 9.10 29.24 -14.61
C GLU A 195 8.39 28.24 -15.52
N GLU A 196 7.15 27.89 -15.19
CA GLU A 196 6.33 26.99 -16.01
C GLU A 196 6.08 27.56 -17.41
N LYS A 197 5.73 28.84 -17.52
CA LYS A 197 5.60 29.54 -18.82
C LYS A 197 6.92 29.58 -19.59
N SER A 198 8.03 29.80 -18.90
CA SER A 198 9.37 29.80 -19.51
C SER A 198 9.73 28.41 -20.06
N ARG A 199 9.52 27.37 -19.27
CA ARG A 199 9.73 25.96 -19.66
C ARG A 199 8.89 25.58 -20.89
N GLN A 200 7.62 25.98 -20.93
CA GLN A 200 6.74 25.73 -22.07
C GLN A 200 7.23 26.42 -23.34
N LYS A 201 7.67 27.68 -23.23
CA LYS A 201 8.29 28.40 -24.36
C LYS A 201 9.56 27.71 -24.86
N GLN A 202 10.39 27.25 -23.95
CA GLN A 202 11.61 26.52 -24.32
C GLN A 202 11.29 25.20 -25.01
N ARG A 203 10.30 24.45 -24.51
CA ARG A 203 9.83 23.20 -25.13
C ARG A 203 9.25 23.44 -26.52
N ALA A 204 8.44 24.49 -26.69
CA ALA A 204 7.89 24.85 -27.99
C ALA A 204 9.00 25.22 -28.98
N LYS A 205 9.98 26.01 -28.56
CA LYS A 205 11.17 26.33 -29.39
C LYS A 205 11.96 25.09 -29.76
N TYR A 206 12.19 24.20 -28.82
CA TYR A 206 12.89 22.93 -29.05
C TYR A 206 12.14 22.08 -30.10
N LEU A 207 10.83 21.88 -29.94
CA LEU A 207 10.01 21.14 -30.90
C LEU A 207 10.04 21.79 -32.30
N GLN A 208 9.97 23.12 -32.37
CA GLN A 208 10.12 23.85 -33.62
C GLN A 208 11.51 23.68 -34.25
N SER A 209 12.58 23.59 -33.43
CA SER A 209 13.94 23.35 -33.94
C SER A 209 14.15 21.96 -34.52
N GLN A 210 13.30 20.98 -34.11
CA GLN A 210 13.33 19.60 -34.63
C GLN A 210 12.63 19.50 -36.01
N VAL A 211 11.84 20.48 -36.38
CA VAL A 211 11.15 20.51 -37.69
C VAL A 211 12.12 21.00 -38.76
N ASN A 212 12.26 20.24 -39.85
CA ASN A 212 13.13 20.61 -40.98
C ASN A 212 12.76 22.01 -41.50
N GLU A 213 13.77 22.80 -41.84
CA GLU A 213 13.62 24.18 -42.31
C GLU A 213 12.68 24.35 -43.50
N LEU A 214 12.64 23.36 -44.39
CA LEU A 214 11.72 23.26 -45.52
C LEU A 214 10.25 23.26 -45.11
N TRP A 215 9.90 22.70 -43.98
CA TRP A 215 8.53 22.61 -43.46
C TRP A 215 8.13 23.84 -42.64
N ARG A 216 9.08 24.68 -42.26
CA ARG A 216 8.81 25.94 -41.55
C ARG A 216 8.26 27.06 -42.46
N THR A 217 8.39 26.88 -43.77
CA THR A 217 7.93 27.86 -44.78
C THR A 217 6.45 27.62 -45.20
N LEU A 218 5.82 26.55 -44.76
CA LEU A 218 4.39 26.37 -44.99
C LEU A 218 3.62 27.40 -44.17
N PRO A 219 2.68 28.15 -44.80
CA PRO A 219 1.91 29.13 -44.05
C PRO A 219 1.10 28.44 -42.99
N ASP A 220 1.35 28.81 -41.72
CA ASP A 220 0.45 28.46 -40.63
C ASP A 220 -0.96 28.89 -41.06
N SER A 221 -1.90 27.95 -40.96
CA SER A 221 -3.33 28.26 -41.15
C SER A 221 -3.75 29.21 -40.04
N LYS A 222 -3.60 30.51 -40.30
CA LYS A 222 -3.78 31.60 -39.32
C LYS A 222 -5.14 31.63 -38.64
N GLU A 223 -6.09 30.85 -39.14
CA GLU A 223 -7.47 30.84 -38.62
C GLU A 223 -7.75 29.81 -37.53
N LYS A 224 -6.85 28.86 -37.25
CA LYS A 224 -7.10 27.83 -36.23
C LYS A 224 -6.22 27.91 -34.97
N ASN A 225 -5.24 28.77 -34.92
CA ASN A 225 -4.28 28.86 -33.82
C ASN A 225 -4.26 30.23 -33.13
N GLN A 226 -5.41 30.79 -32.78
CA GLN A 226 -5.37 31.56 -31.54
C GLN A 226 -5.01 30.58 -30.42
N PRO A 227 -3.89 30.79 -29.65
CA PRO A 227 -3.59 29.96 -28.56
C PRO A 227 -4.78 30.01 -27.61
N LYS A 228 -5.61 28.96 -27.59
CA LYS A 228 -6.61 28.79 -26.52
C LYS A 228 -5.81 28.97 -25.25
N ALA A 229 -6.20 29.96 -24.43
CA ALA A 229 -5.53 30.24 -23.16
C ALA A 229 -5.21 28.89 -22.51
N MET A 230 -3.94 28.56 -22.38
CA MET A 230 -3.53 27.26 -21.87
C MET A 230 -4.11 27.12 -20.50
N ARG A 231 -5.08 26.19 -20.34
CA ARG A 231 -5.64 25.87 -19.04
C ARG A 231 -4.54 25.18 -18.24
N PHE A 232 -4.30 25.69 -17.07
CA PHE A 232 -3.44 25.01 -16.10
C PHE A 232 -4.22 23.90 -15.36
N PRO A 233 -3.56 22.78 -15.07
CA PRO A 233 -2.18 22.41 -15.41
C PRO A 233 -2.01 22.10 -16.90
N ALA A 234 -0.85 22.48 -17.44
CA ALA A 234 -0.52 22.30 -18.87
C ALA A 234 -0.36 20.82 -19.25
N GLU A 235 -0.01 19.98 -18.30
CA GLU A 235 0.11 18.54 -18.45
C GLU A 235 -0.97 17.85 -17.61
N PRO A 236 -1.55 16.74 -18.11
CA PRO A 236 -2.53 15.98 -17.32
C PRO A 236 -1.90 15.46 -16.04
N GLN A 237 -2.66 15.50 -14.95
CA GLN A 237 -2.27 14.91 -13.69
C GLN A 237 -2.52 13.40 -13.73
N GLU A 238 -1.51 12.61 -13.47
CA GLU A 238 -1.63 11.16 -13.41
C GLU A 238 -2.50 10.72 -12.23
N ASN A 239 -2.32 11.38 -11.07
CA ASN A 239 -3.08 11.11 -9.87
C ASN A 239 -4.38 11.92 -9.85
N LEU A 240 -5.50 11.27 -10.22
CA LEU A 240 -6.80 11.92 -10.29
C LEU A 240 -7.31 12.37 -8.93
N LEU A 241 -7.13 11.58 -7.88
CA LEU A 241 -7.58 11.98 -6.53
C LEU A 241 -6.80 13.20 -6.05
N TYR A 242 -5.50 13.31 -6.36
CA TYR A 242 -4.75 14.53 -6.06
C TYR A 242 -5.26 15.74 -6.84
N PHE A 243 -5.55 15.55 -8.13
CA PHE A 243 -6.10 16.63 -8.95
C PHE A 243 -7.44 17.12 -8.41
N ILE A 244 -8.35 16.20 -8.05
CA ILE A 244 -9.66 16.52 -7.46
C ILE A 244 -9.47 17.22 -6.10
N GLU A 245 -8.61 16.67 -5.22
CA GLU A 245 -8.30 17.27 -3.92
C GLU A 245 -7.88 18.74 -4.04
N LYS A 246 -7.09 19.08 -5.06
CA LYS A 246 -6.52 20.44 -5.22
C LYS A 246 -7.38 21.40 -6.02
N ASN A 247 -8.15 20.90 -6.99
CA ASN A 247 -8.76 21.74 -8.00
C ASN A 247 -10.29 21.71 -8.04
N ALA A 248 -10.96 20.76 -7.39
CA ALA A 248 -12.42 20.68 -7.42
C ALA A 248 -13.06 21.87 -6.68
N PRO A 249 -13.82 22.75 -7.36
CA PRO A 249 -14.33 23.97 -6.75
C PRO A 249 -15.52 23.74 -5.81
N LEU A 250 -16.27 22.64 -6.01
CA LEU A 250 -17.51 22.36 -5.29
C LEU A 250 -17.33 21.45 -4.07
N LEU A 251 -16.12 20.88 -3.88
CA LEU A 251 -15.88 20.03 -2.72
C LEU A 251 -15.81 20.87 -1.44
N GLU A 252 -16.60 20.48 -0.47
CA GLU A 252 -16.49 21.01 0.88
C GLU A 252 -15.18 20.58 1.58
N PRO A 253 -14.73 21.30 2.61
CA PRO A 253 -13.48 20.98 3.31
C PRO A 253 -13.41 19.54 3.82
N TRP A 254 -14.52 19.02 4.37
CA TRP A 254 -14.60 17.66 4.89
C TRP A 254 -14.52 16.60 3.79
N GLN A 255 -15.19 16.81 2.64
CA GLN A 255 -15.10 15.93 1.48
C GLN A 255 -13.67 15.89 0.93
N ARG A 256 -13.02 17.04 0.87
CA ARG A 256 -11.64 17.17 0.43
C ARG A 256 -10.66 16.39 1.32
N GLU A 257 -10.93 16.34 2.63
CA GLU A 257 -10.13 15.53 3.55
C GLU A 257 -10.38 14.04 3.35
N ILE A 258 -11.62 13.60 3.09
CA ILE A 258 -11.92 12.19 2.72
C ILE A 258 -11.18 11.80 1.43
N VAL A 259 -11.21 12.64 0.39
CA VAL A 259 -10.42 12.41 -0.85
C VAL A 259 -8.93 12.23 -0.52
N ARG A 260 -8.38 13.06 0.38
CA ARG A 260 -6.99 12.97 0.83
C ARG A 260 -6.71 11.67 1.57
N ILE A 261 -7.61 11.24 2.47
CA ILE A 261 -7.49 9.99 3.22
C ILE A 261 -7.42 8.81 2.25
N VAL A 262 -8.40 8.67 1.37
CA VAL A 262 -8.45 7.56 0.41
C VAL A 262 -7.21 7.57 -0.51
N ARG A 263 -6.78 8.74 -0.97
CA ARG A 263 -5.57 8.89 -1.78
C ARG A 263 -4.31 8.41 -1.04
N LYS A 264 -4.15 8.78 0.24
CA LYS A 264 -2.98 8.37 1.03
C LYS A 264 -2.98 6.86 1.30
N VAL A 265 -4.13 6.28 1.60
CA VAL A 265 -4.29 4.84 1.76
C VAL A 265 -3.97 4.11 0.46
N SER A 266 -4.47 4.61 -0.68
CA SER A 266 -4.15 4.06 -2.01
C SER A 266 -2.66 4.10 -2.32
N GLN A 267 -1.98 5.20 -1.98
CA GLN A 267 -0.54 5.37 -2.16
C GLN A 267 0.27 4.41 -1.29
N TYR A 268 -0.19 4.14 -0.06
CA TYR A 268 0.46 3.19 0.84
C TYR A 268 0.45 1.75 0.27
N PHE A 269 -0.65 1.33 -0.37
CA PHE A 269 -0.76 0.00 -0.97
C PHE A 269 -0.12 -0.13 -2.36
N TYR A 270 0.26 0.98 -2.98
CA TYR A 270 0.81 0.97 -4.33
C TYR A 270 2.10 0.14 -4.46
N PRO A 271 3.14 0.27 -3.61
CA PRO A 271 4.34 -0.55 -3.68
C PRO A 271 4.07 -2.05 -3.53
N GLN A 272 3.19 -2.45 -2.63
CA GLN A 272 2.82 -3.85 -2.41
C GLN A 272 2.29 -4.48 -3.70
N LYS A 273 1.34 -3.80 -4.36
CA LYS A 273 0.76 -4.27 -5.62
C LYS A 273 1.78 -4.35 -6.76
N GLN A 274 2.73 -3.42 -6.82
CA GLN A 274 3.74 -3.38 -7.89
C GLN A 274 4.87 -4.40 -7.70
N THR A 275 5.15 -4.78 -6.48
CA THR A 275 6.31 -5.62 -6.13
C THR A 275 5.91 -7.01 -5.61
N GLN A 276 4.65 -7.40 -5.71
CA GLN A 276 4.13 -8.63 -5.12
C GLN A 276 4.99 -9.85 -5.46
N VAL A 277 5.27 -10.08 -6.74
CA VAL A 277 6.08 -11.24 -7.19
C VAL A 277 7.50 -11.21 -6.61
N MET A 278 8.11 -10.04 -6.53
CA MET A 278 9.47 -9.90 -5.95
C MET A 278 9.45 -10.06 -4.44
N ASN A 279 8.40 -9.56 -3.79
CA ASN A 279 8.22 -9.66 -2.36
C ASN A 279 8.07 -11.12 -1.92
N GLU A 280 7.18 -11.86 -2.59
CA GLU A 280 7.00 -13.31 -2.36
C GLU A 280 8.26 -14.12 -2.70
N GLY A 281 8.98 -13.75 -3.75
CA GLY A 281 10.19 -14.44 -4.16
C GLY A 281 11.40 -14.12 -3.29
N TRP A 282 11.38 -13.01 -2.56
CA TRP A 282 12.41 -12.64 -1.57
C TRP A 282 12.17 -13.34 -0.23
N ALA A 283 10.93 -13.32 0.24
CA ALA A 283 10.53 -13.89 1.50
C ALA A 283 10.57 -15.42 1.50
#